data_c891cd9a8b58e5989bd921fbfb1418c8
#
_entry.id   c891cd9a8b58e5989bd921fbfb1418c8
#
_cell.length_a   1.000
_cell.length_b   1.000
_cell.length_c   1.000
_cell.angle_alpha   90.00
_cell.angle_beta   90.00
_cell.angle_gamma   90.00
#
_symmetry.space_group_name_H-M   'P 1'
#
loop_
_entity.id
_entity.type
_entity.pdbx_description
1 polymer ?
#
loop_
_entity_poly.entity_id
_entity_poly.type
_entity_poly.pdbx_seq_one_letter_code
_entity_poly.pdbx_strand_id
1 'polypeptide(L)'
;CVDFLPTTLSLMEVNTVGEEQGRDASALFRGEGKEWNDVAFIRSTSTGKPWLCAVTDDHKLVFSAMDEPWLFDLAEDPDEMDNCYEIPKYSAVVLSLTKALESYCRKYEDPYGEVPEIKAAIKQALGKK
;
A
#
# COMPACT_ATOMS: atom_id res chain seq x y z
N CYS A 1 4.88 8.80 -7.82
CA CYS A 1 4.06 9.38 -6.77
C CYS A 1 2.81 10.01 -7.39
N VAL A 2 1.67 9.32 -7.32
CA VAL A 2 0.43 9.74 -8.00
C VAL A 2 -0.18 11.01 -7.37
N ASP A 3 0.09 11.27 -6.09
CA ASP A 3 -0.46 12.42 -5.35
C ASP A 3 0.28 13.73 -5.66
N PHE A 4 1.46 13.67 -6.28
CA PHE A 4 2.27 14.86 -6.56
C PHE A 4 1.57 15.85 -7.49
N LEU A 5 1.01 15.36 -8.60
CA LEU A 5 0.38 16.22 -9.60
C LEU A 5 -0.86 16.95 -9.03
N PRO A 6 -1.89 16.27 -8.49
CA PRO A 6 -3.06 16.97 -7.95
C PRO A 6 -2.71 17.91 -6.79
N THR A 7 -1.76 17.53 -5.93
CA THR A 7 -1.30 18.40 -4.84
C THR A 7 -0.62 19.67 -5.36
N THR A 8 0.27 19.54 -6.34
CA THR A 8 0.97 20.70 -6.91
C THR A 8 0.00 21.64 -7.60
N LEU A 9 -0.91 21.11 -8.42
CA LEU A 9 -1.92 21.92 -9.10
C LEU A 9 -2.82 22.67 -8.10
N SER A 10 -3.25 22.00 -7.04
CA SER A 10 -4.06 22.61 -5.97
C SER A 10 -3.29 23.71 -5.23
N LEU A 11 -2.00 23.51 -4.92
CA LEU A 11 -1.17 24.53 -4.29
C LEU A 11 -0.92 25.74 -5.20
N MET A 12 -0.95 25.55 -6.51
CA MET A 12 -0.82 26.60 -7.53
C MET A 12 -2.17 27.23 -7.92
N GLU A 13 -3.27 26.82 -7.30
CA GLU A 13 -4.65 27.24 -7.62
C GLU A 13 -5.04 26.98 -9.08
N VAL A 14 -4.47 25.91 -9.68
CA VAL A 14 -4.77 25.46 -11.04
C VAL A 14 -5.77 24.28 -10.96
N ASN A 15 -6.89 24.41 -11.68
CA ASN A 15 -7.87 23.33 -11.75
C ASN A 15 -7.30 22.13 -12.51
N THR A 16 -7.53 20.93 -11.98
CA THR A 16 -7.24 19.68 -12.69
C THR A 16 -8.24 19.48 -13.83
N VAL A 17 -7.80 18.96 -14.96
CA VAL A 17 -8.61 18.74 -16.17
C VAL A 17 -8.77 17.25 -16.46
N GLY A 18 -8.19 16.37 -15.61
CA GLY A 18 -8.11 14.94 -15.82
C GLY A 18 -8.70 14.11 -14.69
N GLU A 19 -8.74 12.82 -14.90
CA GLU A 19 -9.07 11.81 -13.87
C GLU A 19 -7.75 11.37 -13.20
N GLU A 20 -7.22 12.21 -12.30
CA GLU A 20 -6.03 11.87 -11.54
C GLU A 20 -6.36 10.74 -10.54
N GLN A 21 -5.53 9.70 -10.53
CA GLN A 21 -5.62 8.61 -9.55
C GLN A 21 -5.11 9.03 -8.16
N GLY A 22 -4.31 10.09 -8.10
CA GLY A 22 -3.76 10.64 -6.86
C GLY A 22 -4.77 11.47 -6.07
N ARG A 23 -4.42 11.71 -4.80
CA ARG A 23 -5.17 12.55 -3.89
C ARG A 23 -4.50 13.91 -3.74
N ASP A 24 -5.29 14.96 -3.57
CA ASP A 24 -4.78 16.27 -3.23
C ASP A 24 -4.39 16.33 -1.74
N ALA A 25 -3.10 16.41 -1.48
CA ALA A 25 -2.53 16.54 -0.13
C ALA A 25 -2.25 18.01 0.27
N SER A 26 -2.70 19.01 -0.50
CA SER A 26 -2.40 20.43 -0.26
C SER A 26 -2.85 20.91 1.12
N ALA A 27 -3.96 20.37 1.66
CA ALA A 27 -4.44 20.67 3.01
C ALA A 27 -3.42 20.28 4.10
N LEU A 28 -2.67 19.18 3.92
CA LEU A 28 -1.61 18.78 4.85
C LEU A 28 -0.46 19.79 4.84
N PHE A 29 -0.06 20.26 3.64
CA PHE A 29 0.98 21.29 3.51
C PHE A 29 0.58 22.63 4.12
N ARG A 30 -0.72 22.94 4.14
CA ARG A 30 -1.26 24.16 4.77
C ARG A 30 -1.50 24.01 6.27
N GLY A 31 -1.30 22.83 6.85
CA GLY A 31 -1.58 22.57 8.26
C GLY A 31 -3.08 22.57 8.63
N GLU A 32 -3.95 22.28 7.66
CA GLU A 32 -5.41 22.38 7.83
C GLU A 32 -6.04 21.16 8.52
N GLY A 33 -5.24 20.31 9.17
CA GLY A 33 -5.70 19.22 10.06
C GLY A 33 -6.63 18.18 9.42
N LYS A 34 -6.57 17.99 8.10
CA LYS A 34 -7.39 17.02 7.39
C LYS A 34 -6.95 15.59 7.71
N GLU A 35 -7.91 14.73 8.04
CA GLU A 35 -7.63 13.28 8.16
C GLU A 35 -7.03 12.76 6.85
N TRP A 36 -5.88 12.11 6.97
CA TRP A 36 -5.18 11.49 5.87
C TRP A 36 -5.07 9.98 6.13
N ASN A 37 -5.43 9.18 5.15
CA ASN A 37 -5.24 7.75 5.26
C ASN A 37 -3.75 7.44 5.09
N ASP A 38 -3.12 7.02 6.17
CA ASP A 38 -1.71 6.67 6.26
C ASP A 38 -1.45 5.28 5.64
N VAL A 39 -1.75 5.12 4.35
CA VAL A 39 -1.34 3.95 3.60
C VAL A 39 -0.97 4.32 2.18
N ALA A 40 0.24 3.95 1.77
CA ALA A 40 0.68 4.03 0.38
C ALA A 40 0.76 2.63 -0.23
N PHE A 41 0.41 2.53 -1.52
CA PHE A 41 0.49 1.28 -2.27
C PHE A 41 1.57 1.39 -3.32
N ILE A 42 2.43 0.37 -3.38
CA ILE A 42 3.59 0.33 -4.28
C ILE A 42 3.59 -1.02 -4.98
N ARG A 43 3.99 -1.05 -6.23
CA ARG A 43 4.19 -2.28 -6.98
C ARG A 43 5.49 -2.26 -7.76
N SER A 44 6.00 -3.45 -8.09
CA SER A 44 7.12 -3.57 -9.02
C SER A 44 6.74 -3.09 -10.41
N THR A 45 7.75 -2.67 -11.17
CA THR A 45 7.61 -2.37 -12.61
C THR A 45 7.96 -3.58 -13.49
N SER A 46 8.44 -4.66 -12.89
CA SER A 46 8.91 -5.86 -13.59
C SER A 46 7.79 -6.89 -13.71
N THR A 47 7.42 -7.24 -14.94
CA THR A 47 6.45 -8.30 -15.22
C THR A 47 6.96 -9.70 -14.89
N GLY A 48 8.28 -9.90 -14.81
CA GLY A 48 8.90 -11.20 -14.51
C GLY A 48 8.96 -11.55 -13.02
N LYS A 49 8.86 -10.55 -12.14
CA LYS A 49 8.90 -10.71 -10.68
C LYS A 49 7.90 -9.75 -10.03
N PRO A 50 6.60 -9.97 -10.20
CA PRO A 50 5.59 -9.06 -9.68
C PRO A 50 5.50 -9.14 -8.16
N TRP A 51 5.38 -7.98 -7.52
CA TRP A 51 5.06 -7.83 -6.12
C TRP A 51 4.22 -6.59 -5.88
N LEU A 52 3.40 -6.64 -4.83
CA LEU A 52 2.56 -5.56 -4.32
C LEU A 52 2.92 -5.27 -2.86
N CYS A 53 2.86 -4.01 -2.49
CA CYS A 53 3.16 -3.56 -1.14
C CYS A 53 2.11 -2.56 -0.65
N ALA A 54 1.71 -2.70 0.61
CA ALA A 54 1.03 -1.68 1.38
C ALA A 54 1.97 -1.21 2.50
N VAL A 55 2.23 0.09 2.59
CA VAL A 55 3.13 0.67 3.58
C VAL A 55 2.46 1.82 4.31
N THR A 56 2.63 1.85 5.63
CA THR A 56 2.27 2.93 6.54
C THR A 56 3.54 3.51 7.19
N ASP A 57 3.40 4.46 8.09
CA ASP A 57 4.53 4.97 8.87
C ASP A 57 5.18 3.86 9.72
N ASP A 58 4.39 2.91 10.23
CA ASP A 58 4.85 1.90 11.18
C ASP A 58 5.09 0.52 10.55
N HIS A 59 4.43 0.17 9.45
CA HIS A 59 4.48 -1.21 8.93
C HIS A 59 4.53 -1.25 7.41
N LYS A 60 5.17 -2.31 6.89
CA LYS A 60 5.23 -2.60 5.46
C LYS A 60 4.88 -4.06 5.19
N LEU A 61 3.79 -4.30 4.45
CA LEU A 61 3.34 -5.62 4.00
C LEU A 61 3.63 -5.80 2.52
N VAL A 62 4.28 -6.91 2.15
CA VAL A 62 4.62 -7.24 0.77
C VAL A 62 4.08 -8.62 0.39
N PHE A 63 3.39 -8.71 -0.74
CA PHE A 63 3.06 -9.96 -1.41
C PHE A 63 3.83 -10.07 -2.72
N SER A 64 4.56 -11.16 -2.89
CA SER A 64 5.40 -11.45 -4.06
C SER A 64 4.92 -12.73 -4.77
N ALA A 65 5.09 -12.79 -6.09
CA ALA A 65 4.87 -14.03 -6.83
C ALA A 65 6.05 -15.00 -6.73
N MET A 66 7.18 -14.57 -6.17
CA MET A 66 8.42 -15.35 -6.14
C MET A 66 8.81 -15.81 -4.74
N ASP A 67 8.27 -15.13 -3.70
CA ASP A 67 8.68 -15.34 -2.33
C ASP A 67 7.44 -15.44 -1.42
N GLU A 68 7.65 -15.90 -0.19
CA GLU A 68 6.66 -15.84 0.88
C GLU A 68 6.28 -14.37 1.20
N PRO A 69 5.10 -14.12 1.79
CA PRO A 69 4.73 -12.78 2.22
C PRO A 69 5.66 -12.24 3.31
N TRP A 70 5.92 -10.93 3.27
CA TRP A 70 6.72 -10.24 4.27
C TRP A 70 5.91 -9.16 4.98
N LEU A 71 6.11 -9.06 6.29
CA LEU A 71 5.69 -7.92 7.10
C LEU A 71 6.90 -7.40 7.86
N PHE A 72 7.14 -6.11 7.77
CA PHE A 72 8.17 -5.41 8.55
C PHE A 72 7.51 -4.43 9.51
N ASP A 73 8.02 -4.37 10.74
CA ASP A 73 7.70 -3.36 11.75
C ASP A 73 8.76 -2.25 11.64
N LEU A 74 8.45 -1.17 10.95
CA LEU A 74 9.40 -0.11 10.63
C LEU A 74 9.81 0.73 11.85
N ALA A 75 9.02 0.68 12.92
CA ALA A 75 9.33 1.37 14.17
C ALA A 75 10.38 0.60 15.00
N GLU A 76 10.27 -0.75 15.06
CA GLU A 76 11.18 -1.61 15.83
C GLU A 76 12.37 -2.07 14.98
N ASP A 77 12.18 -2.23 13.67
CA ASP A 77 13.18 -2.72 12.70
C ASP A 77 13.23 -1.81 11.45
N PRO A 78 13.81 -0.61 11.55
CA PRO A 78 13.89 0.33 10.44
C PRO A 78 14.80 -0.16 9.28
N ASP A 79 15.65 -1.16 9.53
CA ASP A 79 16.52 -1.78 8.52
C ASP A 79 15.83 -2.95 7.79
N GLU A 80 14.57 -3.31 8.17
CA GLU A 80 13.76 -4.35 7.54
C GLU A 80 14.44 -5.73 7.47
N MET A 81 15.10 -6.12 8.56
CA MET A 81 15.86 -7.37 8.63
C MET A 81 15.01 -8.56 9.07
N ASP A 82 13.94 -8.33 9.82
CA ASP A 82 13.15 -9.37 10.46
C ASP A 82 11.73 -9.46 9.85
N ASN A 83 11.41 -10.58 9.19
CA ASN A 83 10.06 -10.81 8.68
C ASN A 83 9.09 -11.19 9.80
N CYS A 84 8.17 -10.29 10.11
CA CYS A 84 7.17 -10.43 11.17
C CYS A 84 5.85 -11.09 10.72
N TYR A 85 5.71 -11.52 9.46
CA TYR A 85 4.43 -11.95 8.87
C TYR A 85 3.75 -13.11 9.61
N GLU A 86 4.52 -14.08 10.11
CA GLU A 86 3.99 -15.25 10.82
C GLU A 86 3.92 -15.05 12.35
N ILE A 87 4.37 -13.91 12.87
CA ILE A 87 4.37 -13.65 14.30
C ILE A 87 2.96 -13.29 14.76
N PRO A 88 2.34 -14.03 15.72
CA PRO A 88 0.93 -13.86 16.09
C PRO A 88 0.53 -12.46 16.53
N LYS A 89 1.41 -11.71 17.18
CA LYS A 89 1.14 -10.34 17.63
C LYS A 89 0.80 -9.39 16.48
N TYR A 90 1.24 -9.69 15.25
CA TYR A 90 1.01 -8.85 14.06
C TYR A 90 -0.17 -9.30 13.20
N SER A 91 -0.91 -10.35 13.58
CA SER A 91 -2.03 -10.88 12.77
C SER A 91 -3.08 -9.83 12.43
N ALA A 92 -3.37 -8.91 13.36
CA ALA A 92 -4.32 -7.82 13.11
C ALA A 92 -3.78 -6.80 12.07
N VAL A 93 -2.48 -6.51 12.11
CA VAL A 93 -1.80 -5.63 11.15
C VAL A 93 -1.80 -6.26 9.76
N VAL A 94 -1.40 -7.53 9.66
CA VAL A 94 -1.45 -8.30 8.40
C VAL A 94 -2.85 -8.24 7.81
N LEU A 95 -3.89 -8.52 8.60
CA LEU A 95 -5.28 -8.51 8.13
C LEU A 95 -5.71 -7.12 7.65
N SER A 96 -5.37 -6.07 8.40
CA SER A 96 -5.73 -4.68 8.07
C SER A 96 -5.09 -4.24 6.76
N LEU A 97 -3.77 -4.41 6.62
CA LEU A 97 -3.04 -4.01 5.42
C LEU A 97 -3.42 -4.85 4.21
N THR A 98 -3.71 -6.16 4.40
CA THR A 98 -4.21 -7.02 3.32
C THR A 98 -5.56 -6.54 2.79
N LYS A 99 -6.49 -6.17 3.67
CA LYS A 99 -7.81 -5.61 3.26
C LYS A 99 -7.65 -4.31 2.50
N ALA A 100 -6.76 -3.43 2.96
CA ALA A 100 -6.47 -2.16 2.28
C ALA A 100 -5.89 -2.41 0.88
N LEU A 101 -4.94 -3.33 0.75
CA LEU A 101 -4.31 -3.68 -0.52
C LEU A 101 -5.30 -4.35 -1.49
N GLU A 102 -6.12 -5.29 -1.00
CA GLU A 102 -7.18 -5.91 -1.82
C GLU A 102 -8.18 -4.86 -2.33
N SER A 103 -8.61 -3.95 -1.46
CA SER A 103 -9.52 -2.86 -1.83
C SER A 103 -8.90 -1.94 -2.89
N TYR A 104 -7.60 -1.60 -2.74
CA TYR A 104 -6.85 -0.83 -3.72
C TYR A 104 -6.81 -1.54 -5.08
N CYS A 105 -6.40 -2.82 -5.12
CA CYS A 105 -6.32 -3.59 -6.35
C CYS A 105 -7.67 -3.66 -7.07
N ARG A 106 -8.75 -3.85 -6.32
CA ARG A 106 -10.11 -3.89 -6.87
C ARG A 106 -10.55 -2.53 -7.43
N LYS A 107 -10.28 -1.44 -6.68
CA LYS A 107 -10.69 -0.09 -7.06
C LYS A 107 -10.02 0.38 -8.35
N TYR A 108 -8.73 0.06 -8.51
CA TYR A 108 -7.93 0.54 -9.64
C TYR A 108 -7.67 -0.54 -10.70
N GLU A 109 -8.35 -1.71 -10.58
CA GLU A 109 -8.19 -2.85 -11.49
C GLU A 109 -6.71 -3.21 -11.70
N ASP A 110 -5.93 -3.20 -10.61
CA ASP A 110 -4.49 -3.42 -10.68
C ASP A 110 -4.20 -4.87 -11.13
N PRO A 111 -3.50 -5.08 -12.26
CA PRO A 111 -3.29 -6.40 -12.83
C PRO A 111 -2.44 -7.31 -11.93
N TYR A 112 -1.66 -6.77 -11.00
CA TYR A 112 -0.86 -7.58 -10.09
C TYR A 112 -1.70 -8.24 -8.99
N GLY A 113 -2.86 -7.66 -8.65
CA GLY A 113 -3.86 -8.30 -7.80
C GLY A 113 -4.47 -9.58 -8.40
N GLU A 114 -4.37 -9.75 -9.72
CA GLU A 114 -4.85 -10.94 -10.45
C GLU A 114 -3.75 -11.98 -10.72
N VAL A 115 -2.48 -11.69 -10.38
CA VAL A 115 -1.38 -12.68 -10.45
C VAL A 115 -1.71 -13.84 -9.51
N PRO A 116 -1.73 -15.11 -9.98
CA PRO A 116 -2.26 -16.23 -9.21
C PRO A 116 -1.62 -16.42 -7.83
N GLU A 117 -0.30 -16.27 -7.73
CA GLU A 117 0.46 -16.43 -6.48
C GLU A 117 0.11 -15.32 -5.49
N ILE A 118 0.08 -14.07 -5.95
CA ILE A 118 -0.27 -12.89 -5.13
C ILE A 118 -1.73 -13.00 -4.67
N LYS A 119 -2.65 -13.33 -5.58
CA LYS A 119 -4.07 -13.51 -5.26
C LYS A 119 -4.29 -14.62 -4.22
N ALA A 120 -3.56 -15.73 -4.34
CA ALA A 120 -3.62 -16.83 -3.37
C ALA A 120 -3.10 -16.37 -1.99
N ALA A 121 -1.98 -15.64 -1.94
CA ALA A 121 -1.41 -15.11 -0.70
C ALA A 121 -2.35 -14.11 -0.01
N ILE A 122 -2.95 -13.18 -0.76
CA ILE A 122 -3.97 -12.25 -0.25
C ILE A 122 -5.16 -13.02 0.34
N LYS A 123 -5.69 -14.01 -0.38
CA LYS A 123 -6.81 -14.83 0.08
C LYS A 123 -6.46 -15.60 1.36
N GLN A 124 -5.26 -16.16 1.44
CA GLN A 124 -4.78 -16.85 2.64
C GLN A 124 -4.68 -15.89 3.83
N ALA A 125 -4.11 -14.71 3.64
CA ALA A 125 -3.98 -13.69 4.68
C ALA A 125 -5.35 -13.23 5.22
N LEU A 126 -6.34 -13.04 4.34
CA LEU A 126 -7.72 -12.70 4.73
C LEU A 126 -8.45 -13.83 5.48
N GLY A 127 -8.02 -15.09 5.31
CA GLY A 127 -8.58 -16.26 6.00
C GLY A 127 -7.89 -16.59 7.32
N LYS A 128 -6.77 -15.95 7.67
CA LYS A 128 -6.12 -16.09 8.99
C LYS A 128 -7.06 -15.50 10.05
N LYS A 129 -7.45 -16.32 11.03
CA LYS A 129 -8.29 -15.93 12.19
C LYS A 129 -7.42 -15.70 13.41
#